data_4afe0c9d585dbe516c2a51da9cdf0eb1
#
_entry.id   4afe0c9d585dbe516c2a51da9cdf0eb1
#
_cell.length_a   1.000
_cell.length_b   1.000
_cell.length_c   1.000
_cell.angle_alpha   90.00
_cell.angle_beta   90.00
_cell.angle_gamma   90.00
#
_symmetry.space_group_name_H-M   'P 1'
#
loop_
_entity.id
_entity.type
_entity.pdbx_description
1 polymer ?
#
loop_
_entity_poly.entity_id
_entity_poly.type
_entity_poly.pdbx_seq_one_letter_code
_entity_poly.pdbx_strand_id
1 'polypeptide(L)'
;MIKAVIIDDEINAQSLLEKTLDRYFPGKFNIVEKCNSVDMGVLAIKKHEPELVFLDIQMPEKNGFELFNYFKVIKFEVIFTTAYNQFAIKAIKRSALDYLLKPINHLDLAEAVKRFETRS
;
A
#
# COMPACT_ATOMS: atom_id res chain seq x y z
N MET A 1 13.96 8.06 6.08
CA MET A 1 13.26 6.84 5.63
C MET A 1 11.78 7.16 5.34
N ILE A 2 11.22 6.50 4.36
CA ILE A 2 9.80 6.65 4.03
C ILE A 2 9.00 5.85 5.05
N LYS A 3 8.13 6.53 5.79
CA LYS A 3 7.25 5.88 6.75
C LYS A 3 6.07 5.28 6.01
N ALA A 4 5.90 3.97 6.09
CA ALA A 4 4.87 3.25 5.33
C ALA A 4 4.12 2.24 6.19
N VAL A 5 2.88 1.95 5.77
CA VAL A 5 2.02 0.93 6.35
C VAL A 5 1.68 -0.07 5.26
N ILE A 6 1.65 -1.35 5.60
CA ILE A 6 1.22 -2.42 4.69
C ILE A 6 -0.12 -2.95 5.20
N ILE A 7 -1.12 -2.98 4.33
CA ILE A 7 -2.45 -3.52 4.63
C ILE A 7 -2.74 -4.65 3.65
N ASP A 8 -2.78 -5.89 4.15
CA ASP A 8 -3.01 -7.09 3.36
C ASP A 8 -3.50 -8.18 4.31
N ASP A 9 -4.58 -8.87 3.96
CA ASP A 9 -5.14 -9.89 4.83
C ASP A 9 -4.27 -11.16 4.93
N GLU A 10 -3.31 -11.33 4.03
CA GLU A 10 -2.40 -12.47 4.05
C GLU A 10 -1.05 -12.10 4.66
N ILE A 11 -0.72 -12.73 5.78
CA ILE A 11 0.54 -12.47 6.49
C ILE A 11 1.75 -12.75 5.60
N ASN A 12 1.67 -13.81 4.79
CA ASN A 12 2.77 -14.16 3.88
C ASN A 12 2.99 -13.06 2.83
N ALA A 13 1.93 -12.44 2.33
CA ALA A 13 2.03 -11.34 1.38
C ALA A 13 2.66 -10.11 2.03
N GLN A 14 2.27 -9.79 3.27
CA GLN A 14 2.88 -8.70 4.04
C GLN A 14 4.38 -8.92 4.18
N SER A 15 4.77 -10.12 4.60
CA SER A 15 6.19 -10.46 4.83
C SER A 15 6.99 -10.43 3.54
N LEU A 16 6.42 -10.94 2.45
CA LEU A 16 7.09 -10.94 1.16
C LEU A 16 7.35 -9.53 0.66
N LEU A 17 6.35 -8.65 0.77
CA LEU A 17 6.51 -7.26 0.36
C LEU A 17 7.58 -6.56 1.20
N GLU A 18 7.55 -6.74 2.51
CA GLU A 18 8.55 -6.13 3.39
C GLU A 18 9.95 -6.61 3.05
N LYS A 19 10.13 -7.91 2.82
CA LYS A 19 11.44 -8.47 2.44
C LYS A 19 11.91 -7.94 1.09
N THR A 20 11.00 -7.77 0.14
CA THR A 20 11.32 -7.23 -1.18
C THR A 20 11.78 -5.77 -1.06
N LEU A 21 11.08 -4.98 -0.24
CA LEU A 21 11.48 -3.60 0.02
C LEU A 21 12.86 -3.52 0.68
N ASP A 22 13.12 -4.37 1.66
CA ASP A 22 14.42 -4.40 2.34
C ASP A 22 15.54 -4.81 1.40
N ARG A 23 15.29 -5.77 0.52
CA ARG A 23 16.29 -6.31 -0.39
C ARG A 23 16.69 -5.31 -1.48
N TYR A 24 15.69 -4.69 -2.12
CA TYR A 24 15.92 -3.84 -3.30
C TYR A 24 16.01 -2.36 -2.96
N PHE A 25 15.57 -1.95 -1.78
CA PHE A 25 15.61 -0.56 -1.33
C PHE A 25 16.12 -0.49 0.12
N PRO A 26 17.32 -1.03 0.39
CA PRO A 26 17.81 -1.11 1.77
C PRO A 26 17.87 0.28 2.42
N GLY A 27 17.34 0.38 3.63
CA GLY A 27 17.35 1.62 4.41
C GLY A 27 16.40 2.71 3.94
N LYS A 28 15.57 2.44 2.91
CA LYS A 28 14.67 3.45 2.36
C LYS A 28 13.32 3.51 3.08
N PHE A 29 12.81 2.37 3.52
CA PHE A 29 11.47 2.28 4.12
C PHE A 29 11.51 1.95 5.60
N ASN A 30 10.62 2.59 6.34
CA ASN A 30 10.32 2.23 7.71
C ASN A 30 8.87 1.75 7.74
N ILE A 31 8.67 0.43 7.77
CA ILE A 31 7.33 -0.16 7.83
C ILE A 31 6.89 -0.11 9.29
N VAL A 32 6.08 0.88 9.61
CA VAL A 32 5.68 1.14 11.00
C VAL A 32 4.62 0.18 11.50
N GLU A 33 3.81 -0.36 10.59
CA GLU A 33 2.81 -1.36 10.97
C GLU A 33 2.38 -2.19 9.77
N LYS A 34 2.06 -3.47 10.03
CA LYS A 34 1.47 -4.38 9.05
C LYS A 34 0.09 -4.75 9.56
N CYS A 35 -0.93 -4.54 8.74
CA CYS A 35 -2.33 -4.71 9.12
C CYS A 35 -3.00 -5.76 8.23
N ASN A 36 -3.97 -6.49 8.77
CA ASN A 36 -4.65 -7.54 8.03
C ASN A 36 -6.11 -7.21 7.68
N SER A 37 -6.52 -5.96 7.88
CA SER A 37 -7.88 -5.50 7.57
C SER A 37 -7.90 -4.00 7.34
N VAL A 38 -8.98 -3.51 6.70
CA VAL A 38 -9.20 -2.08 6.52
C VAL A 38 -9.30 -1.39 7.89
N ASP A 39 -10.04 -1.97 8.82
CA ASP A 39 -10.23 -1.34 10.14
C ASP A 39 -8.90 -1.17 10.89
N MET A 40 -8.04 -2.18 10.88
CA MET A 40 -6.72 -2.06 11.48
C MET A 40 -5.86 -1.04 10.75
N GLY A 41 -5.97 -0.99 9.43
CA GLY A 41 -5.25 -0.03 8.61
C GLY A 41 -5.63 1.40 8.93
N VAL A 42 -6.92 1.68 9.13
CA VAL A 42 -7.41 3.01 9.52
C VAL A 42 -6.78 3.44 10.84
N LEU A 43 -6.77 2.55 11.84
CA LEU A 43 -6.16 2.85 13.13
C LEU A 43 -4.67 3.12 13.01
N ALA A 44 -3.96 2.31 12.24
CA ALA A 44 -2.52 2.46 12.02
C ALA A 44 -2.19 3.78 11.33
N ILE A 45 -2.97 4.15 10.31
CA ILE A 45 -2.77 5.41 9.58
C ILE A 45 -2.99 6.61 10.48
N LYS A 46 -4.04 6.59 11.29
CA LYS A 46 -4.32 7.68 12.22
C LYS A 46 -3.27 7.81 13.30
N LYS A 47 -2.72 6.69 13.74
CA LYS A 47 -1.68 6.67 14.78
C LYS A 47 -0.32 7.14 14.27
N HIS A 48 0.10 6.61 13.13
CA HIS A 48 1.47 6.80 12.63
C HIS A 48 1.62 7.91 11.60
N GLU A 49 0.54 8.33 10.95
CA GLU A 49 0.55 9.31 9.87
C GLU A 49 1.62 8.99 8.81
N PRO A 50 1.52 7.80 8.17
CA PRO A 50 2.52 7.39 7.19
C PRO A 50 2.47 8.26 5.94
N GLU A 51 3.56 8.26 5.17
CA GLU A 51 3.63 8.93 3.88
C GLU A 51 3.06 8.05 2.77
N LEU A 52 3.16 6.73 2.94
CA LEU A 52 2.82 5.76 1.90
C LEU A 52 2.08 4.57 2.51
N VAL A 53 1.04 4.11 1.82
CA VAL A 53 0.27 2.93 2.22
C VAL A 53 0.24 1.94 1.06
N PHE A 54 0.72 0.72 1.31
CA PHE A 54 0.53 -0.40 0.39
C PHE A 54 -0.77 -1.08 0.79
N LEU A 55 -1.73 -1.14 -0.11
CA LEU A 55 -3.11 -1.52 0.22
C LEU A 55 -3.62 -2.60 -0.73
N ASP A 56 -3.88 -3.79 -0.19
CA ASP A 56 -4.53 -4.86 -0.94
C ASP A 56 -6.01 -4.49 -1.17
N ILE A 57 -6.52 -4.84 -2.33
CA ILE A 57 -7.92 -4.56 -2.68
C ILE A 57 -8.84 -5.67 -2.17
N GLN A 58 -8.53 -6.92 -2.47
CA GLN A 58 -9.40 -8.06 -2.12
C GLN A 58 -9.12 -8.55 -0.71
N MET A 59 -9.96 -8.11 0.22
CA MET A 59 -9.88 -8.54 1.63
C MET A 59 -11.28 -8.88 2.14
N PRO A 60 -11.39 -9.80 3.11
CA PRO A 60 -12.69 -10.13 3.73
C PRO A 60 -13.33 -8.89 4.37
N GLU A 61 -14.65 -8.88 4.42
CA GLU A 61 -15.49 -7.85 5.04
C GLU A 61 -15.46 -6.51 4.32
N LYS A 62 -14.29 -5.87 4.21
CA LYS A 62 -14.13 -4.58 3.55
C LYS A 62 -12.98 -4.66 2.55
N ASN A 63 -13.22 -4.27 1.30
CA ASN A 63 -12.14 -4.20 0.33
C ASN A 63 -11.32 -2.92 0.51
N GLY A 64 -10.15 -2.88 -0.13
CA GLY A 64 -9.21 -1.76 0.05
C GLY A 64 -9.77 -0.39 -0.29
N PHE A 65 -10.69 -0.30 -1.26
CA PHE A 65 -11.27 0.99 -1.64
C PHE A 65 -12.07 1.62 -0.51
N GLU A 66 -12.59 0.82 0.41
CA GLU A 66 -13.38 1.33 1.54
C GLU A 66 -12.55 2.07 2.57
N LEU A 67 -11.22 1.92 2.53
CA LEU A 67 -10.32 2.65 3.42
C LEU A 67 -10.54 4.17 3.32
N PHE A 68 -10.76 4.67 2.12
CA PHE A 68 -10.88 6.12 1.88
C PHE A 68 -12.11 6.72 2.55
N ASN A 69 -13.13 5.91 2.84
CA ASN A 69 -14.36 6.39 3.48
C ASN A 69 -14.15 6.85 4.91
N TYR A 70 -13.02 6.50 5.51
CA TYR A 70 -12.71 6.83 6.91
C TYR A 70 -11.89 8.12 7.07
N PHE A 71 -11.58 8.80 5.96
CA PHE A 71 -10.75 10.00 5.98
C PHE A 71 -11.44 11.12 5.21
N LYS A 72 -11.54 12.30 5.84
CA LYS A 72 -12.03 13.49 5.16
C LYS A 72 -11.00 14.05 4.20
N VAL A 73 -9.73 13.98 4.59
CA VAL A 73 -8.60 14.44 3.79
C VAL A 73 -7.58 13.31 3.73
N ILE A 74 -7.13 12.98 2.53
CA ILE A 74 -6.13 11.94 2.31
C ILE A 74 -4.77 12.62 2.26
N LYS A 75 -3.93 12.37 3.27
CA LYS A 75 -2.60 12.97 3.39
C LYS A 75 -1.48 11.98 3.09
N PHE A 76 -1.82 10.82 2.59
CA PHE A 76 -0.86 9.77 2.26
C PHE A 76 -1.05 9.33 0.82
N GLU A 77 0.02 8.81 0.22
CA GLU A 77 -0.05 8.20 -1.10
C GLU A 77 -0.41 6.73 -0.95
N VAL A 78 -1.11 6.17 -1.92
CA VAL A 78 -1.54 4.77 -1.91
C VAL A 78 -1.00 4.05 -3.13
N ILE A 79 -0.37 2.91 -2.90
CA ILE A 79 -0.03 1.94 -3.94
C ILE A 79 -0.91 0.72 -3.69
N PHE A 80 -1.84 0.46 -4.61
CA PHE A 80 -2.68 -0.72 -4.51
C PHE A 80 -1.91 -1.96 -4.91
N THR A 81 -2.16 -3.06 -4.19
CA THR A 81 -1.63 -4.38 -4.53
C THR A 81 -2.81 -5.34 -4.67
N THR A 82 -2.79 -6.20 -5.68
CA THR A 82 -3.89 -7.13 -5.90
C THR A 82 -3.50 -8.25 -6.86
N ALA A 83 -4.19 -9.39 -6.77
CA ALA A 83 -4.05 -10.47 -7.73
C ALA A 83 -4.89 -10.25 -9.00
N TYR A 84 -5.70 -9.19 -9.05
CA TYR A 84 -6.68 -8.97 -10.12
C TYR A 84 -6.46 -7.65 -10.84
N ASN A 85 -6.38 -7.69 -12.18
CA ASN A 85 -6.16 -6.49 -12.99
C ASN A 85 -7.44 -5.67 -13.25
N GLN A 86 -8.61 -6.23 -12.94
CA GLN A 86 -9.90 -5.59 -13.21
C GLN A 86 -10.15 -4.32 -12.38
N PHE A 87 -9.35 -4.07 -11.34
CA PHE A 87 -9.52 -2.91 -10.47
C PHE A 87 -8.69 -1.70 -10.89
N ALA A 88 -7.90 -1.80 -11.96
CA ALA A 88 -6.97 -0.73 -12.36
C ALA A 88 -7.67 0.60 -12.61
N ILE A 89 -8.80 0.60 -13.34
CA ILE A 89 -9.55 1.83 -13.64
C ILE A 89 -10.08 2.47 -12.35
N LYS A 90 -10.60 1.66 -11.44
CA LYS A 90 -11.12 2.15 -10.16
C LYS A 90 -10.01 2.73 -9.30
N ALA A 91 -8.82 2.13 -9.32
CA ALA A 91 -7.66 2.66 -8.61
C ALA A 91 -7.25 4.03 -9.16
N ILE A 92 -7.25 4.20 -10.47
CA ILE A 92 -6.96 5.48 -11.12
C ILE A 92 -7.97 6.53 -10.68
N LYS A 93 -9.25 6.21 -10.64
CA LYS A 93 -10.31 7.12 -10.21
C LYS A 93 -10.16 7.55 -8.75
N ARG A 94 -9.49 6.74 -7.92
CA ARG A 94 -9.20 7.06 -6.51
C ARG A 94 -7.88 7.81 -6.36
N SER A 95 -7.25 8.21 -7.47
CA SER A 95 -5.99 8.94 -7.47
C SER A 95 -4.86 8.17 -6.78
N ALA A 96 -4.88 6.84 -6.88
CA ALA A 96 -3.78 6.03 -6.36
C ALA A 96 -2.48 6.37 -7.09
N LEU A 97 -1.38 6.34 -6.37
CA LEU A 97 -0.06 6.57 -6.93
C LEU A 97 0.29 5.49 -7.96
N ASP A 98 -0.03 4.25 -7.64
CA ASP A 98 0.25 3.13 -8.52
C ASP A 98 -0.63 1.93 -8.20
N TYR A 99 -0.51 0.90 -9.03
CA TYR A 99 -1.32 -0.30 -8.98
C TYR A 99 -0.43 -1.48 -9.37
N LEU A 100 -0.14 -2.37 -8.43
CA LEU A 100 0.75 -3.49 -8.64
C LEU A 100 0.01 -4.82 -8.61
N LEU A 101 0.26 -5.67 -9.60
CA LEU A 101 -0.30 -7.02 -9.64
C LEU A 101 0.59 -8.00 -8.88
N LYS A 102 -0.03 -8.89 -8.12
CA LYS A 102 0.67 -9.99 -7.45
C LYS A 102 0.89 -11.14 -8.43
N PRO A 103 2.03 -11.83 -8.35
CA PRO A 103 3.16 -11.59 -7.45
C PRO A 103 3.90 -10.31 -7.84
N ILE A 104 4.22 -9.50 -6.84
CA ILE A 104 4.82 -8.18 -7.10
C ILE A 104 6.25 -8.35 -7.63
N ASN A 105 6.46 -7.81 -8.81
CA ASN A 105 7.76 -7.80 -9.49
C ASN A 105 8.57 -6.62 -8.96
N HIS A 106 9.85 -6.85 -8.65
CA HIS A 106 10.67 -5.77 -8.08
C HIS A 106 10.92 -4.62 -9.07
N LEU A 107 10.84 -4.86 -10.38
CA LEU A 107 10.98 -3.78 -11.36
C LEU A 107 9.75 -2.88 -11.37
N ASP A 108 8.56 -3.46 -11.29
CA ASP A 108 7.32 -2.67 -11.18
C ASP A 108 7.27 -1.92 -9.86
N LEU A 109 7.74 -2.55 -8.78
CA LEU A 109 7.83 -1.90 -7.49
C LEU A 109 8.81 -0.73 -7.53
N ALA A 110 9.95 -0.88 -8.22
CA ALA A 110 10.93 0.19 -8.37
C ALA A 110 10.34 1.40 -9.09
N GLU A 111 9.52 1.18 -10.11
CA GLU A 111 8.85 2.29 -10.80
C GLU A 111 7.85 3.00 -9.89
N ALA A 112 7.10 2.24 -9.09
CA ALA A 112 6.16 2.82 -8.14
C ALA A 112 6.89 3.65 -7.08
N VAL A 113 7.99 3.16 -6.55
CA VAL A 113 8.81 3.89 -5.58
C VAL A 113 9.34 5.18 -6.19
N LYS A 114 9.79 5.11 -7.43
CA LYS A 114 10.31 6.30 -8.15
C LYS A 114 9.20 7.35 -8.31
N ARG A 115 7.98 6.93 -8.66
CA ARG A 115 6.85 7.87 -8.76
C ARG A 115 6.55 8.52 -7.42
N PHE A 116 6.61 7.74 -6.34
CA PHE A 116 6.43 8.29 -5.00
C PHE A 116 7.48 9.36 -4.70
N GLU A 117 8.73 9.10 -5.00
CA GLU A 117 9.83 10.02 -4.71
C GLU A 117 9.72 11.30 -5.53
N THR A 118 9.21 11.24 -6.75
CA THR A 118 9.06 12.45 -7.58
C THR A 118 7.82 13.25 -7.21
N ARG A 119 6.80 12.68 -6.60
CA ARG A 119 5.58 13.38 -6.20
C ARG A 119 5.69 14.08 -4.85
N SER A 120 6.58 13.61 -4.00
CA SER A 120 6.70 14.15 -2.63
C SER A 120 7.79 15.25 -2.51
#